data_04201eefbe22556a9800d29b1966e9bb
#
_entry.id   04201eefbe22556a9800d29b1966e9bb
#
_cell.length_a   1.000
_cell.length_b   1.000
_cell.length_c   1.000
_cell.angle_alpha   90.00
_cell.angle_beta   90.00
_cell.angle_gamma   90.00
#
_symmetry.space_group_name_H-M   'P 1'
#
loop_
_entity.id
_entity.type
_entity.pdbx_description
1 polymer ?
#
loop_
_entity_poly.entity_id
_entity_poly.type
_entity_poly.pdbx_seq_one_letter_code
_entity_poly.pdbx_strand_id
1 'polypeptide(L)'
;RFNFQQIWIWFNHESPVHTPHNLHYLNGKINWTINYRLDADITDLPYLVNRTSHYELKKDYSLNKNKPLVWFVSHCKTPGKRENYIQHLNRSLGVDVYGRCGNLECQPPMSSECYKKILPQYYFYLSFENSICMDYVTEKFFNVLDYDIVPIVFGGANYSRHLPFHAYIDALSFDSPFNLSQYLVYLMNNPKEYNKFFEWKKYYTFKSTYFGCKICD
;
A
#
# COMPACT_ATOMS: atom_id res chain seq x y z
N ARG A 1 -11.96 27.82 -22.46
CA ARG A 1 -13.43 27.81 -22.61
C ARG A 1 -13.90 26.36 -22.51
N PHE A 2 -14.82 26.06 -21.57
CA PHE A 2 -15.47 24.76 -21.51
C PHE A 2 -16.39 24.62 -22.72
N ASN A 3 -16.29 23.49 -23.43
CA ASN A 3 -17.17 23.16 -24.55
C ASN A 3 -18.19 22.11 -24.04
N PHE A 4 -19.47 22.43 -24.05
CA PHE A 4 -20.58 21.57 -23.60
C PHE A 4 -20.76 20.30 -24.45
N GLN A 5 -20.10 20.20 -25.61
CA GLN A 5 -20.08 18.99 -26.43
C GLN A 5 -18.97 18.00 -26.03
N GLN A 6 -18.12 18.37 -25.07
CA GLN A 6 -17.02 17.54 -24.58
C GLN A 6 -17.37 16.99 -23.21
N ILE A 7 -16.98 15.74 -22.95
CA ILE A 7 -17.03 15.14 -21.62
C ILE A 7 -15.79 15.61 -20.84
N TRP A 8 -16.03 16.27 -19.72
CA TRP A 8 -14.98 16.73 -18.82
C TRP A 8 -14.84 15.77 -17.67
N ILE A 9 -13.62 15.23 -17.49
CA ILE A 9 -13.29 14.25 -16.46
C ILE A 9 -12.35 14.88 -15.47
N TRP A 10 -12.68 14.82 -14.17
CA TRP A 10 -11.78 15.16 -13.09
C TRP A 10 -11.02 13.93 -12.63
N PHE A 11 -9.70 13.93 -12.86
CA PHE A 11 -8.79 12.87 -12.43
C PHE A 11 -7.91 13.36 -11.29
N ASN A 12 -7.91 12.65 -10.16
CA ASN A 12 -7.06 12.98 -9.01
C ASN A 12 -6.80 11.76 -8.13
N HIS A 13 -5.54 11.42 -7.92
CA HIS A 13 -5.09 10.37 -7.03
C HIS A 13 -4.53 10.86 -5.70
N GLU A 14 -4.46 12.18 -5.51
CA GLU A 14 -3.97 12.75 -4.27
C GLU A 14 -5.06 12.76 -3.20
N SER A 15 -4.61 12.71 -1.93
CA SER A 15 -5.52 12.88 -0.79
C SER A 15 -6.09 14.31 -0.75
N PRO A 16 -7.21 14.56 -0.04
CA PRO A 16 -7.82 15.88 0.05
C PRO A 16 -6.86 16.97 0.51
N VAL A 17 -5.90 16.64 1.38
CA VAL A 17 -4.90 17.59 1.87
C VAL A 17 -3.92 18.04 0.78
N HIS A 18 -3.71 17.22 -0.23
CA HIS A 18 -2.83 17.50 -1.37
C HIS A 18 -3.60 17.92 -2.63
N THR A 19 -4.92 18.01 -2.53
CA THR A 19 -5.79 18.49 -3.60
C THR A 19 -5.98 20.01 -3.48
N PRO A 20 -6.03 20.78 -4.59
CA PRO A 20 -6.30 22.21 -4.51
C PRO A 20 -7.59 22.52 -3.76
N HIS A 21 -7.55 23.45 -2.80
CA HIS A 21 -8.69 23.72 -1.91
C HIS A 21 -9.86 24.44 -2.58
N ASN A 22 -9.63 25.16 -3.69
CA ASN A 22 -10.67 25.93 -4.37
C ASN A 22 -11.03 25.29 -5.71
N LEU A 23 -11.96 24.35 -5.68
CA LEU A 23 -12.49 23.66 -6.87
C LEU A 23 -13.89 24.16 -7.25
N HIS A 24 -14.44 25.20 -6.59
CA HIS A 24 -15.79 25.69 -6.85
C HIS A 24 -16.01 26.11 -8.31
N TYR A 25 -14.94 26.56 -8.99
CA TYR A 25 -15.01 26.91 -10.41
C TYR A 25 -15.31 25.72 -11.33
N LEU A 26 -15.17 24.50 -10.85
CA LEU A 26 -15.47 23.26 -11.56
C LEU A 26 -16.93 22.79 -11.38
N ASN A 27 -17.67 23.39 -10.43
CA ASN A 27 -19.06 23.01 -10.17
C ASN A 27 -19.91 23.11 -11.44
N GLY A 28 -20.65 22.03 -11.76
CA GLY A 28 -21.50 21.93 -12.95
C GLY A 28 -20.74 21.81 -14.28
N LYS A 29 -19.41 21.67 -14.25
CA LYS A 29 -18.58 21.53 -15.46
C LYS A 29 -17.98 20.16 -15.65
N ILE A 30 -17.85 19.40 -14.57
CA ILE A 30 -17.29 18.04 -14.59
C ILE A 30 -18.43 17.06 -14.80
N ASN A 31 -18.25 16.16 -15.75
CA ASN A 31 -19.21 15.11 -16.08
C ASN A 31 -18.89 13.84 -15.27
N TRP A 32 -17.60 13.47 -15.15
CA TRP A 32 -17.17 12.28 -14.44
C TRP A 32 -15.96 12.57 -13.56
N THR A 33 -15.92 11.84 -12.43
CA THR A 33 -14.77 11.81 -11.51
C THR A 33 -14.07 10.48 -11.60
N ILE A 34 -12.74 10.52 -11.63
CA ILE A 34 -11.88 9.34 -11.59
C ILE A 34 -10.87 9.52 -10.45
N ASN A 35 -10.95 8.70 -9.44
CA ASN A 35 -10.04 8.74 -8.30
C ASN A 35 -10.10 7.41 -7.51
N TYR A 36 -9.39 7.36 -6.38
CA TYR A 36 -9.32 6.19 -5.49
C TYR A 36 -10.60 5.93 -4.68
N ARG A 37 -11.53 6.89 -4.59
CA ARG A 37 -12.74 6.74 -3.77
C ARG A 37 -13.72 5.76 -4.42
N LEU A 38 -14.42 5.01 -3.57
CA LEU A 38 -15.40 4.02 -4.02
C LEU A 38 -16.73 4.65 -4.49
N ASP A 39 -16.94 5.93 -4.20
CA ASP A 39 -18.08 6.72 -4.64
C ASP A 39 -17.76 7.63 -5.86
N ALA A 40 -16.58 7.49 -6.47
CA ALA A 40 -16.28 8.11 -7.76
C ALA A 40 -17.05 7.44 -8.88
N ASP A 41 -17.31 8.18 -9.98
CA ASP A 41 -17.94 7.60 -11.18
C ASP A 41 -17.10 6.44 -11.74
N ILE A 42 -15.76 6.58 -11.68
CA ILE A 42 -14.82 5.52 -11.98
C ILE A 42 -13.80 5.42 -10.84
N THR A 43 -13.84 4.31 -10.11
CA THR A 43 -12.82 4.03 -9.09
C THR A 43 -11.54 3.55 -9.77
N ASP A 44 -10.48 4.33 -9.66
CA ASP A 44 -9.18 3.98 -10.22
C ASP A 44 -8.27 3.35 -9.16
N LEU A 45 -8.21 2.03 -9.18
CA LEU A 45 -7.25 1.24 -8.41
C LEU A 45 -6.13 0.79 -9.36
N PRO A 46 -4.86 0.86 -8.93
CA PRO A 46 -3.71 0.60 -9.81
C PRO A 46 -3.52 -0.88 -10.18
N TYR A 47 -4.53 -1.73 -9.95
CA TYR A 47 -4.43 -3.18 -10.17
C TYR A 47 -5.81 -3.81 -10.35
N LEU A 48 -5.79 -5.00 -10.99
CA LEU A 48 -6.92 -5.93 -11.02
C LEU A 48 -6.60 -7.13 -10.13
N VAL A 49 -7.59 -7.55 -9.37
CA VAL A 49 -7.54 -8.79 -8.60
C VAL A 49 -8.16 -9.89 -9.45
N ASN A 50 -7.37 -10.88 -9.83
CA ASN A 50 -7.84 -12.03 -10.56
C ASN A 50 -7.96 -13.22 -9.62
N ARG A 51 -9.09 -13.92 -9.68
CA ARG A 51 -9.24 -15.21 -9.01
C ARG A 51 -8.54 -16.28 -9.83
N THR A 52 -7.68 -17.07 -9.21
CA THR A 52 -7.01 -18.22 -9.86
C THR A 52 -7.67 -19.52 -9.46
N SER A 53 -7.38 -20.59 -10.21
CA SER A 53 -7.62 -21.94 -9.73
C SER A 53 -6.78 -22.18 -8.47
N HIS A 54 -7.37 -22.84 -7.47
CA HIS A 54 -6.68 -23.19 -6.24
C HIS A 54 -5.42 -24.03 -6.53
N TYR A 55 -4.29 -23.64 -5.93
CA TYR A 55 -3.08 -24.46 -5.92
C TYR A 55 -2.48 -24.51 -4.50
N GLU A 56 -1.79 -25.60 -4.19
CA GLU A 56 -1.14 -25.74 -2.90
C GLU A 56 0.10 -24.85 -2.80
N LEU A 57 0.17 -24.04 -1.74
CA LEU A 57 1.39 -23.35 -1.36
C LEU A 57 2.26 -24.30 -0.55
N LYS A 58 3.35 -24.79 -1.15
CA LYS A 58 4.34 -25.65 -0.45
C LYS A 58 5.56 -24.86 0.05
N LYS A 59 5.51 -23.54 -0.02
CA LYS A 59 6.63 -22.65 0.30
C LYS A 59 6.54 -22.18 1.75
N ASP A 60 7.66 -22.19 2.45
CA ASP A 60 7.83 -21.46 3.69
C ASP A 60 8.35 -20.05 3.37
N TYR A 61 7.50 -19.06 3.56
CA TYR A 61 7.77 -17.66 3.26
C TYR A 61 8.65 -16.98 4.31
N SER A 62 8.93 -17.62 5.45
CA SER A 62 9.82 -17.10 6.48
C SER A 62 11.31 -17.37 6.19
N LEU A 63 11.59 -18.31 5.28
CA LEU A 63 12.95 -18.71 4.96
C LEU A 63 13.76 -17.58 4.33
N ASN A 64 15.03 -17.50 4.70
CA ASN A 64 16.03 -16.52 4.24
C ASN A 64 15.72 -15.06 4.63
N LYS A 65 14.75 -14.83 5.53
CA LYS A 65 14.49 -13.53 6.11
C LYS A 65 15.29 -13.35 7.39
N ASN A 66 15.99 -12.22 7.51
CA ASN A 66 16.83 -11.90 8.65
C ASN A 66 16.67 -10.46 9.16
N LYS A 67 15.80 -9.69 8.49
CA LYS A 67 15.53 -8.29 8.83
C LYS A 67 14.04 -8.07 9.09
N PRO A 68 13.67 -7.29 10.13
CA PRO A 68 12.27 -7.14 10.50
C PRO A 68 11.49 -6.27 9.51
N LEU A 69 11.87 -5.00 9.37
CA LEU A 69 11.07 -3.97 8.75
C LEU A 69 11.84 -3.21 7.66
N VAL A 70 11.17 -2.97 6.55
CA VAL A 70 11.65 -2.09 5.49
C VAL A 70 10.62 -1.04 5.12
N TRP A 71 11.07 0.18 4.84
CA TRP A 71 10.25 1.30 4.40
C TRP A 71 10.90 2.04 3.23
N PHE A 72 10.16 2.17 2.13
CA PHE A 72 10.56 2.99 0.99
C PHE A 72 9.80 4.30 1.02
N VAL A 73 10.50 5.43 1.19
CA VAL A 73 9.85 6.72 1.42
C VAL A 73 10.65 7.90 0.90
N SER A 74 9.95 8.83 0.24
CA SER A 74 10.52 10.08 -0.28
C SER A 74 9.89 11.35 0.32
N HIS A 75 8.68 11.24 0.92
CA HIS A 75 8.02 12.32 1.65
C HIS A 75 8.17 12.12 3.16
N CYS A 76 9.09 12.89 3.76
CA CYS A 76 9.57 12.67 5.12
C CYS A 76 8.68 13.25 6.22
N LYS A 77 7.84 14.23 5.88
CA LYS A 77 6.84 14.83 6.79
C LYS A 77 5.50 14.82 6.10
N THR A 78 4.50 14.22 6.74
CA THR A 78 3.21 13.99 6.09
C THR A 78 2.05 14.40 7.00
N PRO A 79 0.88 14.76 6.44
CA PRO A 79 -0.32 15.07 7.23
C PRO A 79 -0.75 13.91 8.14
N GLY A 80 -0.57 12.67 7.70
CA GLY A 80 -0.85 11.47 8.50
C GLY A 80 0.15 11.20 9.62
N LYS A 81 1.25 11.97 9.70
CA LYS A 81 2.31 11.84 10.71
C LYS A 81 2.86 10.41 10.85
N ARG A 82 2.84 9.65 9.75
CA ARG A 82 3.35 8.27 9.71
C ARG A 82 4.80 8.15 10.17
N GLU A 83 5.61 9.18 9.93
CA GLU A 83 6.99 9.27 10.37
C GLU A 83 7.14 9.19 11.89
N ASN A 84 6.20 9.76 12.65
CA ASN A 84 6.21 9.65 14.11
C ASN A 84 5.93 8.21 14.56
N TYR A 85 4.97 7.53 13.93
CA TYR A 85 4.67 6.13 14.22
C TYR A 85 5.89 5.23 13.96
N ILE A 86 6.54 5.44 12.81
CA ILE A 86 7.73 4.68 12.42
C ILE A 86 8.92 4.96 13.33
N GLN A 87 9.09 6.19 13.82
CA GLN A 87 10.13 6.49 14.80
C GLN A 87 9.99 5.66 16.09
N HIS A 88 8.76 5.41 16.54
CA HIS A 88 8.52 4.54 17.69
C HIS A 88 8.80 3.06 17.35
N LEU A 89 8.36 2.56 16.19
CA LEU A 89 8.68 1.21 15.73
C LEU A 89 10.20 1.00 15.59
N ASN A 90 10.91 1.98 15.07
CA ASN A 90 12.35 1.91 14.88
C ASN A 90 13.13 1.75 16.19
N ARG A 91 12.65 2.36 17.28
CA ARG A 91 13.24 2.19 18.62
C ARG A 91 13.06 0.77 19.17
N SER A 92 11.97 0.11 18.80
CA SER A 92 11.62 -1.21 19.34
C SER A 92 12.19 -2.36 18.52
N LEU A 93 12.20 -2.23 17.19
CA LEU A 93 12.46 -3.37 16.29
C LEU A 93 13.50 -3.08 15.21
N GLY A 94 13.81 -1.80 14.96
CA GLY A 94 14.64 -1.38 13.84
C GLY A 94 13.86 -1.33 12.53
N VAL A 95 14.05 -0.25 11.76
CA VAL A 95 13.44 -0.04 10.44
C VAL A 95 14.52 0.38 9.47
N ASP A 96 14.74 -0.40 8.42
CA ASP A 96 15.60 -0.01 7.32
C ASP A 96 14.80 0.93 6.39
N VAL A 97 15.30 2.17 6.24
CA VAL A 97 14.61 3.22 5.48
C VAL A 97 15.37 3.50 4.18
N TYR A 98 14.71 3.21 3.07
CA TYR A 98 15.19 3.47 1.71
C TYR A 98 14.56 4.74 1.12
N GLY A 99 15.36 5.48 0.35
CA GLY A 99 14.93 6.69 -0.34
C GLY A 99 15.28 7.96 0.43
N ARG A 100 14.70 9.08 0.02
CA ARG A 100 15.10 10.43 0.47
C ARG A 100 15.07 10.62 1.99
N CYS A 101 14.23 9.87 2.70
CA CYS A 101 14.04 10.04 4.15
C CYS A 101 14.91 9.10 4.99
N GLY A 102 15.73 8.27 4.37
CA GLY A 102 16.62 7.33 5.03
C GLY A 102 18.05 7.42 4.52
N ASN A 103 18.90 6.53 5.01
CA ASN A 103 20.30 6.44 4.65
C ASN A 103 20.60 5.32 3.65
N LEU A 104 19.58 4.53 3.28
CA LEU A 104 19.73 3.41 2.37
C LEU A 104 19.22 3.80 0.97
N GLU A 105 19.96 3.37 -0.03
CA GLU A 105 19.61 3.64 -1.42
C GLU A 105 19.50 2.35 -2.23
N CYS A 106 18.68 2.39 -3.26
CA CYS A 106 18.57 1.33 -4.24
C CYS A 106 18.29 1.96 -5.61
N GLN A 107 18.98 1.48 -6.64
CA GLN A 107 18.89 2.02 -8.00
C GLN A 107 18.32 0.98 -8.98
N PRO A 108 17.42 1.38 -9.89
CA PRO A 108 16.65 2.63 -9.89
C PRO A 108 15.73 2.72 -8.68
N PRO A 109 15.45 3.93 -8.13
CA PRO A 109 14.63 4.07 -6.91
C PRO A 109 13.22 3.50 -7.11
N MET A 110 12.72 2.75 -6.13
CA MET A 110 11.36 2.17 -6.12
C MET A 110 11.03 1.29 -7.35
N SER A 111 12.04 0.81 -8.05
CA SER A 111 11.85 -0.07 -9.22
C SER A 111 11.57 -1.52 -8.82
N SER A 112 11.04 -2.30 -9.75
CA SER A 112 10.84 -3.74 -9.57
C SER A 112 12.15 -4.48 -9.29
N GLU A 113 13.26 -4.05 -9.89
CA GLU A 113 14.61 -4.59 -9.66
C GLU A 113 15.05 -4.35 -8.22
N CYS A 114 14.79 -3.14 -7.72
CA CYS A 114 15.07 -2.76 -6.35
C CYS A 114 14.28 -3.64 -5.36
N TYR A 115 12.98 -3.78 -5.56
CA TYR A 115 12.15 -4.63 -4.72
C TYR A 115 12.57 -6.09 -4.75
N LYS A 116 12.85 -6.66 -5.92
CA LYS A 116 13.35 -8.05 -6.07
C LYS A 116 14.64 -8.30 -5.31
N LYS A 117 15.53 -7.31 -5.25
CA LYS A 117 16.82 -7.41 -4.56
C LYS A 117 16.70 -7.26 -3.04
N ILE A 118 15.82 -6.38 -2.57
CA ILE A 118 15.77 -5.94 -1.17
C ILE A 118 14.73 -6.73 -0.37
N LEU A 119 13.49 -6.84 -0.85
CA LEU A 119 12.37 -7.37 -0.08
C LEU A 119 12.53 -8.82 0.40
N PRO A 120 13.21 -9.74 -0.29
CA PRO A 120 13.36 -11.11 0.17
C PRO A 120 14.02 -11.26 1.55
N GLN A 121 14.80 -10.27 1.99
CA GLN A 121 15.50 -10.29 3.27
C GLN A 121 14.61 -9.88 4.45
N TYR A 122 13.45 -9.24 4.18
CA TYR A 122 12.59 -8.64 5.20
C TYR A 122 11.32 -9.43 5.44
N TYR A 123 10.89 -9.47 6.71
CA TYR A 123 9.58 -10.02 7.08
C TYR A 123 8.45 -9.10 6.68
N PHE A 124 8.58 -7.78 6.94
CA PHE A 124 7.48 -6.84 6.80
C PHE A 124 7.87 -5.59 6.00
N TYR A 125 6.90 -5.10 5.22
CA TYR A 125 7.00 -3.85 4.46
C TYR A 125 6.02 -2.81 5.00
N LEU A 126 6.49 -1.59 5.26
CA LEU A 126 5.65 -0.50 5.76
C LEU A 126 4.94 0.20 4.58
N SER A 127 3.70 -0.22 4.31
CA SER A 127 2.80 0.37 3.30
C SER A 127 2.02 1.54 3.91
N PHE A 128 2.72 2.54 4.42
CA PHE A 128 2.14 3.64 5.17
C PHE A 128 1.75 4.79 4.25
N GLU A 129 0.47 5.14 4.23
CA GLU A 129 -0.03 6.27 3.47
C GLU A 129 0.41 7.62 4.06
N ASN A 130 0.50 8.65 3.20
CA ASN A 130 0.86 10.00 3.62
C ASN A 130 -0.28 10.73 4.33
N SER A 131 -1.51 10.25 4.17
CA SER A 131 -2.72 10.83 4.75
C SER A 131 -3.66 9.72 5.22
N ILE A 132 -4.36 9.93 6.34
CA ILE A 132 -5.37 9.02 6.84
C ILE A 132 -6.72 9.52 6.32
N CYS A 133 -7.13 9.02 5.16
CA CYS A 133 -8.37 9.41 4.49
C CYS A 133 -9.20 8.17 4.10
N MET A 134 -10.51 8.36 4.02
CA MET A 134 -11.44 7.32 3.58
C MET A 134 -11.04 6.82 2.18
N ASP A 135 -11.02 5.51 2.00
CA ASP A 135 -10.72 4.79 0.76
C ASP A 135 -9.31 5.06 0.18
N TYR A 136 -8.46 5.84 0.86
CA TYR A 136 -7.15 6.22 0.33
C TYR A 136 -6.14 5.08 0.47
N VAL A 137 -6.02 4.30 -0.60
CA VAL A 137 -5.03 3.23 -0.77
C VAL A 137 -4.30 3.46 -2.08
N THR A 138 -2.98 3.50 -2.02
CA THR A 138 -2.14 3.85 -3.17
C THR A 138 -1.21 2.70 -3.56
N GLU A 139 -0.35 2.95 -4.51
CA GLU A 139 0.68 2.04 -5.00
C GLU A 139 1.55 1.44 -3.87
N LYS A 140 1.65 2.10 -2.72
CA LYS A 140 2.46 1.64 -1.58
C LYS A 140 2.03 0.27 -1.06
N PHE A 141 0.73 0.00 -1.12
CA PHE A 141 0.18 -1.29 -0.74
C PHE A 141 0.29 -2.32 -1.86
N PHE A 142 -0.09 -1.94 -3.07
CA PHE A 142 -0.20 -2.88 -4.19
C PHE A 142 1.13 -3.33 -4.77
N ASN A 143 2.13 -2.44 -4.81
CA ASN A 143 3.45 -2.76 -5.38
C ASN A 143 4.19 -3.88 -4.66
N VAL A 144 3.77 -4.25 -3.45
CA VAL A 144 4.46 -5.30 -2.67
C VAL A 144 3.73 -6.63 -2.63
N LEU A 145 2.50 -6.71 -3.16
CA LEU A 145 1.68 -7.91 -3.10
C LEU A 145 2.24 -9.07 -3.96
N ASP A 146 2.97 -8.76 -5.01
CA ASP A 146 3.64 -9.76 -5.85
C ASP A 146 4.87 -10.37 -5.17
N TYR A 147 5.34 -9.77 -4.08
CA TYR A 147 6.51 -10.23 -3.35
C TYR A 147 6.14 -11.09 -2.14
N ASP A 148 7.12 -11.82 -1.63
CA ASP A 148 6.95 -12.69 -0.45
C ASP A 148 7.28 -11.91 0.83
N ILE A 149 6.50 -10.87 1.08
CA ILE A 149 6.63 -9.99 2.24
C ILE A 149 5.24 -9.63 2.75
N VAL A 150 5.09 -9.46 4.05
CA VAL A 150 3.81 -9.08 4.64
C VAL A 150 3.72 -7.55 4.71
N PRO A 151 2.74 -6.91 4.05
CA PRO A 151 2.53 -5.48 4.17
C PRO A 151 1.92 -5.13 5.52
N ILE A 152 2.45 -4.08 6.15
CA ILE A 152 1.83 -3.41 7.30
C ILE A 152 1.24 -2.12 6.78
N VAL A 153 -0.06 -1.95 6.90
CA VAL A 153 -0.78 -0.77 6.41
C VAL A 153 -1.00 0.26 7.52
N PHE A 154 -1.00 1.53 7.12
CA PHE A 154 -1.33 2.67 7.97
C PHE A 154 -2.09 3.67 7.11
N GLY A 155 -3.41 3.72 7.24
CA GLY A 155 -4.30 4.54 6.42
C GLY A 155 -5.74 4.50 6.91
N GLY A 156 -6.60 5.31 6.32
CA GLY A 156 -8.03 5.42 6.68
C GLY A 156 -8.96 4.55 5.83
N ALA A 157 -8.44 3.66 5.01
CA ALA A 157 -9.24 2.82 4.14
C ALA A 157 -9.62 1.49 4.79
N ASN A 158 -10.70 0.90 4.30
CA ASN A 158 -11.03 -0.49 4.60
C ASN A 158 -10.27 -1.43 3.65
N TYR A 159 -9.08 -1.84 4.05
CA TYR A 159 -8.20 -2.70 3.25
C TYR A 159 -8.79 -4.07 2.93
N SER A 160 -9.77 -4.57 3.73
CA SER A 160 -10.44 -5.86 3.46
C SER A 160 -11.29 -5.84 2.17
N ARG A 161 -11.58 -4.66 1.62
CA ARG A 161 -12.23 -4.51 0.31
C ARG A 161 -11.28 -4.82 -0.86
N HIS A 162 -9.98 -4.74 -0.61
CA HIS A 162 -8.95 -4.95 -1.63
C HIS A 162 -8.33 -6.32 -1.54
N LEU A 163 -8.20 -6.85 -0.32
CA LEU A 163 -7.60 -8.16 -0.04
C LEU A 163 -8.36 -8.91 1.05
N PRO A 164 -8.41 -10.25 0.99
CA PRO A 164 -8.99 -11.05 2.06
C PRO A 164 -8.23 -10.87 3.37
N PHE A 165 -8.89 -11.17 4.49
CA PHE A 165 -8.29 -11.18 5.81
C PHE A 165 -7.00 -11.99 5.84
N HIS A 166 -6.06 -11.56 6.68
CA HIS A 166 -4.72 -12.13 6.84
C HIS A 166 -3.76 -11.92 5.67
N ALA A 167 -4.05 -11.02 4.73
CA ALA A 167 -3.09 -10.64 3.69
C ALA A 167 -2.19 -9.46 4.10
N TYR A 168 -2.52 -8.77 5.18
CA TYR A 168 -1.83 -7.58 5.70
C TYR A 168 -2.00 -7.46 7.20
N ILE A 169 -1.22 -6.58 7.82
CA ILE A 169 -1.35 -6.18 9.23
C ILE A 169 -1.77 -4.71 9.25
N ASP A 170 -2.84 -4.37 9.95
CA ASP A 170 -3.26 -2.98 10.12
C ASP A 170 -2.61 -2.39 11.38
N ALA A 171 -1.72 -1.41 11.17
CA ALA A 171 -1.01 -0.75 12.26
C ALA A 171 -1.94 0.01 13.21
N LEU A 172 -3.07 0.52 12.70
CA LEU A 172 -4.05 1.27 13.49
C LEU A 172 -4.98 0.37 14.33
N SER A 173 -4.95 -0.95 14.13
CA SER A 173 -5.68 -1.91 14.98
C SER A 173 -4.97 -2.19 16.31
N PHE A 174 -3.76 -1.68 16.52
CA PHE A 174 -2.98 -1.85 17.74
C PHE A 174 -3.03 -0.57 18.59
N ASP A 175 -3.13 -0.73 19.91
CA ASP A 175 -3.16 0.40 20.85
C ASP A 175 -1.91 1.28 20.81
N SER A 176 -0.79 0.73 20.34
CA SER A 176 0.47 1.44 20.23
C SER A 176 1.45 0.80 19.24
N PRO A 177 2.44 1.56 18.73
CA PRO A 177 3.55 0.99 17.95
C PRO A 177 4.34 -0.08 18.71
N PHE A 178 4.38 0.01 20.04
CA PHE A 178 5.03 -1.01 20.87
C PHE A 178 4.25 -2.34 20.83
N ASN A 179 2.92 -2.32 20.96
CA ASN A 179 2.09 -3.53 20.88
C ASN A 179 2.20 -4.17 19.48
N LEU A 180 2.21 -3.36 18.43
CA LEU A 180 2.51 -3.86 17.09
C LEU A 180 3.89 -4.53 17.05
N SER A 181 4.94 -3.90 17.60
CA SER A 181 6.29 -4.48 17.56
C SER A 181 6.37 -5.84 18.26
N GLN A 182 5.68 -6.02 19.38
CA GLN A 182 5.59 -7.31 20.08
C GLN A 182 4.93 -8.39 19.21
N TYR A 183 3.85 -8.03 18.51
CA TYR A 183 3.18 -8.93 17.58
C TYR A 183 4.08 -9.32 16.40
N LEU A 184 4.84 -8.37 15.85
CA LEU A 184 5.78 -8.65 14.77
C LEU A 184 6.91 -9.59 15.23
N VAL A 185 7.44 -9.41 16.45
CA VAL A 185 8.42 -10.34 17.05
C VAL A 185 7.82 -11.74 17.21
N TYR A 186 6.56 -11.82 17.67
CA TYR A 186 5.86 -13.09 17.75
C TYR A 186 5.81 -13.79 16.38
N LEU A 187 5.42 -13.08 15.31
CA LEU A 187 5.32 -13.65 13.97
C LEU A 187 6.69 -14.11 13.42
N MET A 188 7.76 -13.34 13.65
CA MET A 188 9.10 -13.73 13.24
C MET A 188 9.59 -15.02 13.91
N ASN A 189 9.15 -15.26 15.14
CA ASN A 189 9.49 -16.48 15.90
C ASN A 189 8.50 -17.64 15.66
N ASN A 190 7.43 -17.42 14.90
CA ASN A 190 6.39 -18.41 14.61
C ASN A 190 6.13 -18.54 13.10
N PRO A 191 6.98 -19.26 12.35
CA PRO A 191 6.86 -19.38 10.89
C PRO A 191 5.46 -19.84 10.41
N LYS A 192 4.81 -20.73 11.14
CA LYS A 192 3.45 -21.19 10.80
C LYS A 192 2.44 -20.04 10.80
N GLU A 193 2.50 -19.15 11.80
CA GLU A 193 1.61 -17.99 11.91
C GLU A 193 1.95 -16.94 10.83
N TYR A 194 3.25 -16.71 10.61
CA TYR A 194 3.72 -15.83 9.54
C TYR A 194 3.24 -16.31 8.15
N ASN A 195 3.31 -17.59 7.87
CA ASN A 195 2.92 -18.16 6.59
C ASN A 195 1.41 -18.03 6.29
N LYS A 196 0.55 -17.88 7.29
CA LYS A 196 -0.89 -17.63 7.08
C LYS A 196 -1.16 -16.35 6.29
N PHE A 197 -0.28 -15.35 6.39
CA PHE A 197 -0.40 -14.11 5.63
C PHE A 197 -0.25 -14.27 4.12
N PHE A 198 0.14 -15.44 3.64
CA PHE A 198 0.28 -15.76 2.23
C PHE A 198 -0.79 -16.71 1.70
N GLU A 199 -1.72 -17.17 2.54
CA GLU A 199 -2.76 -18.13 2.13
C GLU A 199 -3.68 -17.59 1.03
N TRP A 200 -3.88 -16.28 0.98
CA TRP A 200 -4.62 -15.62 -0.07
C TRP A 200 -4.03 -15.85 -1.47
N LYS A 201 -2.72 -16.06 -1.60
CA LYS A 201 -2.02 -16.36 -2.86
C LYS A 201 -2.48 -17.68 -3.50
N LYS A 202 -3.16 -18.54 -2.75
CA LYS A 202 -3.80 -19.76 -3.30
C LYS A 202 -4.96 -19.44 -4.26
N TYR A 203 -5.56 -18.26 -4.10
CA TYR A 203 -6.84 -17.95 -4.74
C TYR A 203 -6.80 -16.67 -5.60
N TYR A 204 -5.80 -15.83 -5.42
CA TYR A 204 -5.74 -14.50 -6.02
C TYR A 204 -4.37 -14.21 -6.60
N THR A 205 -4.38 -13.53 -7.74
CA THR A 205 -3.21 -12.87 -8.34
C THR A 205 -3.53 -11.41 -8.60
N PHE A 206 -2.50 -10.58 -8.63
CA PHE A 206 -2.62 -9.16 -8.94
C PHE A 206 -2.02 -8.89 -10.31
N LYS A 207 -2.66 -8.00 -11.05
CA LYS A 207 -2.14 -7.47 -12.31
C LYS A 207 -2.20 -5.96 -12.24
N SER A 208 -1.06 -5.30 -12.40
CA SER A 208 -1.02 -3.85 -12.55
C SER A 208 -1.85 -3.43 -13.75
N THR A 209 -2.68 -2.42 -13.58
CA THR A 209 -3.50 -1.85 -14.66
C THR A 209 -3.03 -0.45 -14.99
N TYR A 210 -3.07 -0.11 -16.27
CA TYR A 210 -2.91 1.26 -16.73
C TYR A 210 -4.27 1.96 -16.74
N PHE A 211 -4.31 3.16 -16.21
CA PHE A 211 -5.47 4.04 -16.17
C PHE A 211 -6.26 4.12 -17.50
N GLY A 212 -5.56 4.22 -18.62
CA GLY A 212 -6.21 4.37 -19.95
C GLY A 212 -7.16 3.25 -20.35
N CYS A 213 -6.98 2.02 -19.82
CA CYS A 213 -7.86 0.90 -20.16
C CYS A 213 -9.24 1.01 -19.48
N LYS A 214 -9.33 1.66 -18.32
CA LYS A 214 -10.59 1.77 -17.54
C LYS A 214 -11.55 2.83 -18.08
N ILE A 215 -11.11 3.69 -18.98
CA ILE A 215 -11.96 4.69 -19.64
C ILE A 215 -12.68 4.11 -20.86
N CYS A 216 -12.14 3.03 -21.43
CA CYS A 216 -12.64 2.42 -22.66
C CYS A 216 -13.56 1.22 -22.42
N ASP A 217 -13.60 0.68 -21.20
CA ASP A 217 -14.49 -0.39 -20.75
C ASP A 217 -15.79 0.19 -20.17
#